data_c6c1b4e92847e898ae496b87e110caff
#
_entry.id   c6c1b4e92847e898ae496b87e110caff
#
_cell.length_a   1.000
_cell.length_b   1.000
_cell.length_c   1.000
_cell.angle_alpha   90.00
_cell.angle_beta   90.00
_cell.angle_gamma   90.00
#
_symmetry.space_group_name_H-M   'P 1'
#
loop_
_entity.id
_entity.type
_entity.pdbx_description
1 polymer ?
#
loop_
_entity_poly.entity_id
_entity_poly.type
_entity_poly.pdbx_seq_one_letter_code
_entity_poly.pdbx_strand_id
1 'polypeptide(L)'
;MTTGPFTLAVDAMGGDNAPDMVVQGLDLSAERHPSARFLLIGNEPQLMALLSRYKRARAACTVRHAPDVISNDMKPTAALRSRQSSMRMAVDAVASGEASGLVSAGNTGALLALAKVIIKSLPGIDRPAMAGIGPSARGDVVMLDLGANVQCDVRNLVEFAVMGDVFARTVLGLTAPTIGLLNVGSEELKGDDTVREAAEILRASHIGPQFHGFVEGHDIAAGTTDVIVTDGFTGNVALKTGEGALKLIGEFLKQVFTSSIFAKIAYLLVRPGLDRLREWLDPRRYNGAVMVGLNGVVVKSHGGTDAMGFAHAVDVAMDMVTHRFNDRIREDLVRIAVDKRGLEEKNGRGRKETGSAYGSPPIEAPPVGPRSGSNDDPQLATA
;
A
#
# COMPACT_ATOMS: atom_id res chain seq x y z
N MET A 1 -9.99 2.51 22.89
CA MET A 1 -8.65 1.90 23.03
C MET A 1 -8.84 0.50 23.55
N THR A 2 -8.43 -0.53 22.81
CA THR A 2 -8.40 -1.90 23.31
C THR A 2 -7.21 -2.02 24.28
N THR A 3 -7.48 -2.00 25.57
CA THR A 3 -6.45 -2.08 26.62
C THR A 3 -6.05 -3.51 26.96
N GLY A 4 -6.51 -4.51 26.21
CA GLY A 4 -6.17 -5.92 26.42
C GLY A 4 -4.90 -6.35 25.66
N PRO A 5 -4.19 -7.37 26.14
CA PRO A 5 -3.07 -7.94 25.40
C PRO A 5 -3.58 -8.56 24.10
N PHE A 6 -2.99 -8.17 22.98
CA PHE A 6 -3.24 -8.79 21.68
C PHE A 6 -1.98 -9.48 21.17
N THR A 7 -2.17 -10.46 20.29
CA THR A 7 -1.10 -11.25 19.72
C THR A 7 -0.90 -10.88 18.25
N LEU A 8 0.34 -10.64 17.82
CA LEU A 8 0.71 -10.56 16.42
C LEU A 8 1.33 -11.89 15.97
N ALA A 9 0.88 -12.43 14.85
CA ALA A 9 1.54 -13.53 14.17
C ALA A 9 2.77 -13.00 13.41
N VAL A 10 3.87 -13.72 13.49
CA VAL A 10 5.12 -13.35 12.85
C VAL A 10 5.63 -14.52 12.02
N ASP A 11 5.77 -14.30 10.71
CA ASP A 11 6.48 -15.21 9.81
C ASP A 11 7.99 -15.10 10.09
N ALA A 12 8.50 -16.03 10.88
CA ALA A 12 9.88 -15.98 11.34
C ALA A 12 10.90 -16.33 10.26
N MET A 13 10.47 -16.97 9.16
CA MET A 13 11.37 -17.49 8.13
C MET A 13 11.37 -16.65 6.85
N GLY A 14 10.55 -15.60 6.78
CA GLY A 14 10.48 -14.71 5.64
C GLY A 14 11.53 -13.60 5.68
N GLY A 15 12.20 -13.37 4.56
CA GLY A 15 13.25 -12.35 4.39
C GLY A 15 14.66 -12.91 4.25
N ASP A 16 15.56 -12.10 3.69
CA ASP A 16 16.91 -12.53 3.31
C ASP A 16 17.80 -12.83 4.52
N ASN A 17 17.54 -12.16 5.64
CA ASN A 17 18.27 -12.28 6.90
C ASN A 17 17.46 -12.98 8.01
N ALA A 18 16.37 -13.66 7.64
CA ALA A 18 15.56 -14.43 8.59
C ALA A 18 16.27 -15.75 8.96
N PRO A 19 16.04 -16.28 10.16
CA PRO A 19 15.21 -15.75 11.25
C PRO A 19 15.93 -14.80 12.22
N ASP A 20 17.25 -14.61 12.09
CA ASP A 20 18.05 -13.79 13.02
C ASP A 20 17.52 -12.36 13.12
N MET A 21 17.33 -11.70 11.99
CA MET A 21 16.79 -10.34 11.89
C MET A 21 15.41 -10.23 12.54
N VAL A 22 14.56 -11.24 12.35
CA VAL A 22 13.20 -11.26 12.90
C VAL A 22 13.24 -11.31 14.43
N VAL A 23 14.00 -12.24 15.01
CA VAL A 23 14.10 -12.39 16.47
C VAL A 23 14.73 -11.16 17.12
N GLN A 24 15.76 -10.57 16.51
CA GLN A 24 16.36 -9.32 16.98
C GLN A 24 15.35 -8.15 16.92
N GLY A 25 14.61 -8.04 15.82
CA GLY A 25 13.58 -7.02 15.67
C GLY A 25 12.46 -7.14 16.69
N LEU A 26 12.04 -8.38 17.02
CA LEU A 26 11.07 -8.61 18.08
C LEU A 26 11.61 -8.26 19.48
N ASP A 27 12.91 -8.45 19.74
CA ASP A 27 13.51 -8.03 21.02
C ASP A 27 13.48 -6.50 21.17
N LEU A 28 13.73 -5.76 20.09
CA LEU A 28 13.59 -4.30 20.04
C LEU A 28 12.14 -3.84 20.21
N SER A 29 11.20 -4.50 19.53
CA SER A 29 9.77 -4.18 19.67
C SER A 29 9.24 -4.50 21.06
N ALA A 30 9.67 -5.61 21.68
CA ALA A 30 9.27 -5.96 23.04
C ALA A 30 9.79 -4.97 24.09
N GLU A 31 10.91 -4.27 23.82
CA GLU A 31 11.37 -3.16 24.65
C GLU A 31 10.45 -1.95 24.57
N ARG A 32 9.99 -1.60 23.37
CA ARG A 32 9.07 -0.45 23.12
C ARG A 32 7.64 -0.76 23.58
N HIS A 33 7.22 -2.02 23.43
CA HIS A 33 5.86 -2.49 23.69
C HIS A 33 5.85 -3.70 24.64
N PRO A 34 6.06 -3.51 25.96
CA PRO A 34 6.19 -4.61 26.92
C PRO A 34 4.95 -5.51 27.05
N SER A 35 3.77 -4.99 26.68
CA SER A 35 2.50 -5.74 26.68
C SER A 35 2.29 -6.58 25.41
N ALA A 36 3.08 -6.39 24.36
CA ALA A 36 2.96 -7.13 23.12
C ALA A 36 3.20 -8.63 23.32
N ARG A 37 2.48 -9.44 22.56
CA ARG A 37 2.68 -10.88 22.47
C ARG A 37 2.82 -11.26 21.00
N PHE A 38 3.74 -12.19 20.73
CA PHE A 38 4.04 -12.63 19.38
C PHE A 38 3.88 -14.14 19.26
N LEU A 39 3.11 -14.57 18.26
CA LEU A 39 3.08 -15.95 17.80
C LEU A 39 4.15 -16.09 16.70
N LEU A 40 5.33 -16.58 17.07
CA LEU A 40 6.50 -16.71 16.21
C LEU A 40 6.47 -18.05 15.49
N ILE A 41 6.28 -18.04 14.17
CA ILE A 41 6.02 -19.23 13.37
C ILE A 41 7.21 -19.53 12.45
N GLY A 42 7.80 -20.73 12.62
CA GLY A 42 8.98 -21.14 11.83
C GLY A 42 9.64 -22.40 12.36
N ASN A 43 10.89 -22.62 12.02
CA ASN A 43 11.67 -23.77 12.48
C ASN A 43 11.93 -23.67 13.99
N GLU A 44 11.18 -24.42 14.80
CA GLU A 44 11.18 -24.32 16.27
C GLU A 44 12.59 -24.53 16.87
N PRO A 45 13.40 -25.57 16.53
CA PRO A 45 14.75 -25.74 17.06
C PRO A 45 15.63 -24.51 16.83
N GLN A 46 15.59 -23.94 15.61
CA GLN A 46 16.36 -22.76 15.24
C GLN A 46 15.88 -21.51 16.01
N LEU A 47 14.57 -21.31 16.11
CA LEU A 47 13.98 -20.19 16.85
C LEU A 47 14.26 -20.25 18.36
N MET A 48 14.18 -21.42 18.97
CA MET A 48 14.48 -21.60 20.41
C MET A 48 15.95 -21.31 20.70
N ALA A 49 16.87 -21.73 19.81
CA ALA A 49 18.30 -21.42 19.92
C ALA A 49 18.56 -19.89 19.86
N LEU A 50 17.88 -19.18 18.97
CA LEU A 50 17.98 -17.71 18.85
C LEU A 50 17.36 -17.00 20.06
N LEU A 51 16.13 -17.37 20.46
CA LEU A 51 15.43 -16.78 21.59
C LEU A 51 16.21 -16.91 22.91
N SER A 52 17.10 -17.93 23.02
CA SER A 52 17.98 -18.06 24.21
C SER A 52 18.91 -16.87 24.41
N ARG A 53 19.24 -16.12 23.33
CA ARG A 53 20.13 -14.95 23.32
C ARG A 53 19.38 -13.64 23.56
N TYR A 54 18.05 -13.59 23.33
CA TYR A 54 17.23 -12.38 23.36
C TYR A 54 16.12 -12.50 24.41
N LYS A 55 16.38 -11.95 25.60
CA LYS A 55 15.53 -12.17 26.78
C LYS A 55 14.13 -11.60 26.65
N ARG A 56 13.99 -10.40 26.03
CA ARG A 56 12.70 -9.73 25.87
C ARG A 56 11.85 -10.47 24.82
N ALA A 57 12.43 -10.78 23.67
CA ALA A 57 11.76 -11.59 22.65
C ALA A 57 11.31 -12.94 23.22
N ARG A 58 12.16 -13.62 24.00
CA ARG A 58 11.82 -14.90 24.63
C ARG A 58 10.61 -14.79 25.56
N ALA A 59 10.51 -13.72 26.32
CA ALA A 59 9.39 -13.50 27.23
C ALA A 59 8.08 -13.12 26.51
N ALA A 60 8.18 -12.50 25.34
CA ALA A 60 7.05 -12.01 24.55
C ALA A 60 6.55 -13.03 23.50
N CYS A 61 7.37 -14.02 23.09
CA CYS A 61 7.09 -14.95 22.01
C CYS A 61 6.58 -16.30 22.48
N THR A 62 5.54 -16.80 21.81
CA THR A 62 5.17 -18.22 21.78
C THR A 62 5.58 -18.77 20.43
N VAL A 63 6.34 -19.87 20.40
CA VAL A 63 6.84 -20.48 19.16
C VAL A 63 5.86 -21.53 18.66
N ARG A 64 5.61 -21.51 17.34
CA ARG A 64 4.86 -22.55 16.62
C ARG A 64 5.75 -23.12 15.51
N HIS A 65 5.91 -24.43 15.50
CA HIS A 65 6.72 -25.09 14.46
C HIS A 65 6.05 -25.02 13.09
N ALA A 66 6.84 -24.62 12.09
CA ALA A 66 6.49 -24.68 10.67
C ALA A 66 7.68 -25.32 9.92
N PRO A 67 7.50 -26.49 9.27
CA PRO A 67 8.57 -27.18 8.59
C PRO A 67 8.96 -26.55 7.25
N ASP A 68 8.02 -25.83 6.61
CA ASP A 68 8.19 -25.29 5.26
C ASP A 68 8.38 -23.77 5.26
N VAL A 69 9.10 -23.29 4.23
CA VAL A 69 9.33 -21.87 3.97
C VAL A 69 8.92 -21.55 2.53
N ILE A 70 8.26 -20.40 2.33
CA ILE A 70 7.99 -19.87 0.99
C ILE A 70 9.21 -19.08 0.53
N SER A 71 9.89 -19.55 -0.52
CA SER A 71 11.05 -18.89 -1.10
C SER A 71 10.68 -17.65 -1.92
N ASN A 72 11.65 -16.75 -2.14
CA ASN A 72 11.41 -15.49 -2.86
C ASN A 72 11.02 -15.68 -4.34
N ASP A 73 11.40 -16.81 -4.94
CA ASP A 73 11.10 -17.16 -6.33
C ASP A 73 9.83 -18.02 -6.49
N MET A 74 9.22 -18.44 -5.36
CA MET A 74 8.01 -19.25 -5.40
C MET A 74 6.83 -18.45 -6.00
N LYS A 75 6.17 -19.05 -7.00
CA LYS A 75 4.97 -18.46 -7.60
C LYS A 75 3.83 -18.40 -6.59
N PRO A 76 3.01 -17.34 -6.59
CA PRO A 76 1.87 -17.19 -5.66
C PRO A 76 0.91 -18.39 -5.66
N THR A 77 0.68 -18.99 -6.81
CA THR A 77 -0.18 -20.19 -6.94
C THR A 77 0.40 -21.43 -6.26
N ALA A 78 1.74 -21.57 -6.19
CA ALA A 78 2.40 -22.62 -5.45
C ALA A 78 2.34 -22.37 -3.94
N ALA A 79 2.54 -21.12 -3.53
CA ALA A 79 2.44 -20.71 -2.13
C ALA A 79 1.07 -21.02 -1.51
N LEU A 80 -0.02 -20.88 -2.27
CA LEU A 80 -1.38 -21.25 -1.83
C LEU A 80 -1.52 -22.75 -1.46
N ARG A 81 -0.65 -23.61 -1.98
CA ARG A 81 -0.65 -25.05 -1.70
C ARG A 81 0.24 -25.44 -0.52
N SER A 82 1.18 -24.57 -0.11
CA SER A 82 2.13 -24.81 0.98
C SER A 82 1.46 -24.58 2.35
N ARG A 83 0.68 -25.56 2.80
CA ARG A 83 -0.14 -25.43 4.01
C ARG A 83 0.65 -25.37 5.31
N GLN A 84 1.89 -25.87 5.32
CA GLN A 84 2.75 -25.95 6.50
C GLN A 84 3.88 -24.93 6.49
N SER A 85 3.84 -23.96 5.57
CA SER A 85 4.81 -22.87 5.55
C SER A 85 4.54 -21.84 6.66
N SER A 86 5.61 -21.26 7.20
CA SER A 86 5.55 -20.25 8.25
C SER A 86 4.63 -19.08 7.87
N MET A 87 4.75 -18.56 6.64
CA MET A 87 3.90 -17.50 6.12
C MET A 87 2.42 -17.91 6.07
N ARG A 88 2.12 -19.11 5.56
CA ARG A 88 0.73 -19.59 5.46
C ARG A 88 0.10 -19.75 6.84
N MET A 89 0.81 -20.36 7.78
CA MET A 89 0.33 -20.54 9.15
C MET A 89 0.12 -19.21 9.87
N ALA A 90 0.95 -18.19 9.58
CA ALA A 90 0.77 -16.84 10.11
C ALA A 90 -0.51 -16.16 9.56
N VAL A 91 -0.80 -16.34 8.26
CA VAL A 91 -2.05 -15.87 7.64
C VAL A 91 -3.27 -16.59 8.22
N ASP A 92 -3.18 -17.92 8.42
CA ASP A 92 -4.26 -18.72 9.03
C ASP A 92 -4.55 -18.29 10.46
N ALA A 93 -3.52 -17.92 11.27
CA ALA A 93 -3.69 -17.42 12.62
C ALA A 93 -4.49 -16.10 12.68
N VAL A 94 -4.28 -15.20 11.70
CA VAL A 94 -5.08 -13.96 11.59
C VAL A 94 -6.50 -14.28 11.15
N ALA A 95 -6.68 -15.14 10.17
CA ALA A 95 -8.00 -15.50 9.64
C ALA A 95 -8.89 -16.21 10.69
N SER A 96 -8.28 -16.99 11.59
CA SER A 96 -8.98 -17.66 12.68
C SER A 96 -9.26 -16.76 13.90
N GLY A 97 -8.70 -15.54 13.92
CA GLY A 97 -8.79 -14.63 15.07
C GLY A 97 -7.84 -14.97 16.23
N GLU A 98 -6.93 -15.91 16.06
CA GLU A 98 -5.90 -16.25 17.05
C GLU A 98 -4.86 -15.13 17.17
N ALA A 99 -4.57 -14.44 16.06
CA ALA A 99 -3.74 -13.24 16.02
C ALA A 99 -4.53 -12.06 15.47
N SER A 100 -4.27 -10.87 16.02
CA SER A 100 -4.92 -9.62 15.60
C SER A 100 -4.32 -9.02 14.32
N GLY A 101 -3.12 -9.45 13.96
CA GLY A 101 -2.41 -9.04 12.77
C GLY A 101 -1.19 -9.91 12.51
N LEU A 102 -0.57 -9.71 11.36
CA LEU A 102 0.60 -10.47 10.94
C LEU A 102 1.69 -9.55 10.37
N VAL A 103 2.95 -9.90 10.62
CA VAL A 103 4.14 -9.29 9.99
C VAL A 103 4.95 -10.36 9.27
N SER A 104 5.31 -10.11 8.02
CA SER A 104 6.20 -10.99 7.23
C SER A 104 7.16 -10.16 6.37
N ALA A 105 8.43 -10.55 6.33
CA ALA A 105 9.43 -10.02 5.40
C ALA A 105 9.60 -10.90 4.14
N GLY A 106 8.82 -11.98 4.00
CA GLY A 106 8.91 -12.93 2.90
C GLY A 106 8.36 -12.42 1.56
N ASN A 107 8.16 -13.33 0.61
CA ASN A 107 7.70 -13.07 -0.75
C ASN A 107 6.38 -12.28 -0.79
N THR A 108 6.41 -11.06 -1.34
CA THR A 108 5.26 -10.14 -1.37
C THR A 108 4.08 -10.69 -2.15
N GLY A 109 4.33 -11.29 -3.33
CA GLY A 109 3.26 -11.85 -4.17
C GLY A 109 2.58 -13.05 -3.50
N ALA A 110 3.35 -13.89 -2.82
CA ALA A 110 2.82 -15.02 -2.06
C ALA A 110 1.99 -14.53 -0.85
N LEU A 111 2.49 -13.57 -0.10
CA LEU A 111 1.79 -13.00 1.05
C LEU A 111 0.46 -12.37 0.62
N LEU A 112 0.47 -11.57 -0.44
CA LEU A 112 -0.74 -10.94 -0.99
C LEU A 112 -1.77 -11.99 -1.43
N ALA A 113 -1.32 -13.02 -2.15
CA ALA A 113 -2.21 -14.09 -2.62
C ALA A 113 -2.83 -14.88 -1.45
N LEU A 114 -2.02 -15.24 -0.47
CA LEU A 114 -2.47 -15.94 0.74
C LEU A 114 -3.47 -15.08 1.52
N ALA A 115 -3.12 -13.82 1.78
CA ALA A 115 -3.97 -12.91 2.53
C ALA A 115 -5.32 -12.67 1.82
N LYS A 116 -5.31 -12.44 0.51
CA LYS A 116 -6.51 -12.23 -0.31
C LYS A 116 -7.46 -13.44 -0.29
N VAL A 117 -6.91 -14.66 -0.37
CA VAL A 117 -7.72 -15.88 -0.44
C VAL A 117 -8.24 -16.28 0.94
N ILE A 118 -7.43 -16.11 2.00
CA ILE A 118 -7.70 -16.68 3.32
C ILE A 118 -8.33 -15.65 4.26
N ILE A 119 -7.72 -14.47 4.42
CA ILE A 119 -8.23 -13.37 5.26
C ILE A 119 -9.41 -12.68 4.55
N LYS A 120 -9.34 -12.57 3.21
CA LYS A 120 -10.32 -11.91 2.34
C LYS A 120 -10.37 -10.39 2.55
N SER A 121 -11.02 -9.70 1.60
CA SER A 121 -11.27 -8.27 1.72
C SER A 121 -12.32 -7.96 2.78
N LEU A 122 -12.25 -6.76 3.33
CA LEU A 122 -13.31 -6.17 4.14
C LEU A 122 -14.62 -6.09 3.34
N PRO A 123 -15.80 -6.30 3.97
CA PRO A 123 -17.06 -6.03 3.32
C PRO A 123 -17.12 -4.62 2.74
N GLY A 124 -17.44 -4.49 1.46
CA GLY A 124 -17.47 -3.22 0.75
C GLY A 124 -16.19 -2.88 -0.01
N ILE A 125 -15.05 -3.53 0.25
CA ILE A 125 -13.80 -3.40 -0.49
C ILE A 125 -13.74 -4.45 -1.60
N ASP A 126 -13.56 -3.99 -2.84
CA ASP A 126 -13.36 -4.87 -3.99
C ASP A 126 -11.96 -5.50 -3.96
N ARG A 127 -10.92 -4.65 -3.78
CA ARG A 127 -9.53 -5.11 -3.78
C ARG A 127 -8.73 -4.49 -2.64
N PRO A 128 -7.91 -5.28 -1.93
CA PRO A 128 -6.93 -4.73 -1.00
C PRO A 128 -5.85 -3.98 -1.79
N ALA A 129 -5.31 -2.93 -1.20
CA ALA A 129 -4.19 -2.15 -1.73
C ALA A 129 -2.95 -2.27 -0.85
N MET A 130 -1.79 -1.95 -1.38
CA MET A 130 -0.55 -1.84 -0.61
C MET A 130 -0.29 -0.36 -0.30
N ALA A 131 -0.41 0.01 0.97
CA ALA A 131 -0.10 1.34 1.46
C ALA A 131 1.30 1.39 2.08
N GLY A 132 2.04 2.44 1.81
CA GLY A 132 3.34 2.70 2.40
C GLY A 132 3.51 4.17 2.76
N ILE A 133 4.51 4.44 3.59
CA ILE A 133 4.90 5.78 3.99
C ILE A 133 6.24 6.11 3.33
N GLY A 134 6.43 7.35 2.92
CA GLY A 134 7.69 7.84 2.39
C GLY A 134 7.99 9.26 2.87
N PRO A 135 9.26 9.69 2.80
CA PRO A 135 9.65 11.04 3.16
C PRO A 135 9.25 12.05 2.08
N SER A 136 8.82 13.24 2.49
CA SER A 136 8.64 14.40 1.63
C SER A 136 9.22 15.67 2.28
N ALA A 137 9.32 16.74 1.52
CA ALA A 137 9.84 18.00 2.03
C ALA A 137 9.00 18.60 3.19
N ARG A 138 7.73 18.20 3.32
CA ARG A 138 6.82 18.67 4.37
C ARG A 138 6.62 17.69 5.51
N GLY A 139 7.22 16.50 5.45
CA GLY A 139 7.03 15.42 6.41
C GLY A 139 6.74 14.09 5.71
N ASP A 140 6.09 13.19 6.43
CA ASP A 140 5.77 11.87 5.89
C ASP A 140 4.53 11.93 4.98
N VAL A 141 4.59 11.22 3.85
CA VAL A 141 3.48 11.08 2.88
C VAL A 141 3.07 9.61 2.78
N VAL A 142 1.77 9.37 2.73
CA VAL A 142 1.19 8.04 2.47
C VAL A 142 0.99 7.88 0.97
N MET A 143 1.41 6.75 0.43
CA MET A 143 1.14 6.37 -0.95
C MET A 143 0.41 5.03 -1.02
N LEU A 144 -0.58 4.93 -1.88
CA LEU A 144 -1.27 3.68 -2.22
C LEU A 144 -1.94 3.77 -3.61
N ASP A 145 -1.92 2.76 -4.45
CA ASP A 145 -1.43 1.39 -4.30
C ASP A 145 0.05 1.28 -4.73
N LEU A 146 0.85 0.54 -3.98
CA LEU A 146 2.29 0.36 -4.26
C LEU A 146 2.61 -1.01 -4.93
N GLY A 147 1.63 -1.63 -5.59
CA GLY A 147 1.87 -2.82 -6.39
C GLY A 147 0.98 -4.03 -6.10
N ALA A 148 -0.12 -3.88 -5.38
CA ALA A 148 -1.09 -4.96 -5.19
C ALA A 148 -2.00 -5.15 -6.42
N ASN A 149 -2.33 -4.07 -7.14
CA ASN A 149 -3.25 -4.08 -8.28
C ASN A 149 -2.65 -3.31 -9.46
N VAL A 150 -2.24 -4.02 -10.49
CA VAL A 150 -1.61 -3.42 -11.70
C VAL A 150 -2.56 -2.50 -12.45
N GLN A 151 -3.85 -2.82 -12.46
CA GLN A 151 -4.91 -2.02 -13.07
C GLN A 151 -6.04 -1.82 -12.06
N CYS A 152 -6.54 -0.60 -11.99
CA CYS A 152 -7.61 -0.18 -11.11
C CYS A 152 -8.74 0.45 -11.89
N ASP A 153 -9.97 0.28 -11.43
CA ASP A 153 -11.13 1.01 -11.90
C ASP A 153 -11.45 2.20 -10.99
N VAL A 154 -12.47 2.97 -11.35
CA VAL A 154 -12.96 4.14 -10.59
C VAL A 154 -13.24 3.80 -9.14
N ARG A 155 -13.90 2.67 -8.91
CA ARG A 155 -14.28 2.21 -7.58
C ARG A 155 -13.03 1.91 -6.73
N ASN A 156 -12.04 1.26 -7.31
CA ASN A 156 -10.79 0.96 -6.60
C ASN A 156 -10.08 2.24 -6.14
N LEU A 157 -9.97 3.26 -7.01
CA LEU A 157 -9.31 4.53 -6.64
C LEU A 157 -10.07 5.27 -5.52
N VAL A 158 -11.40 5.26 -5.56
CA VAL A 158 -12.22 5.84 -4.49
C VAL A 158 -12.05 5.07 -3.18
N GLU A 159 -12.10 3.74 -3.22
CA GLU A 159 -11.86 2.90 -2.04
C GLU A 159 -10.45 3.12 -1.48
N PHE A 160 -9.43 3.27 -2.35
CA PHE A 160 -8.06 3.55 -1.92
C PHE A 160 -7.95 4.91 -1.24
N ALA A 161 -8.65 5.94 -1.72
CA ALA A 161 -8.67 7.26 -1.08
C ALA A 161 -9.20 7.19 0.36
N VAL A 162 -10.29 6.44 0.58
CA VAL A 162 -10.85 6.20 1.93
C VAL A 162 -9.87 5.46 2.81
N MET A 163 -9.29 4.38 2.28
CA MET A 163 -8.32 3.59 3.04
C MET A 163 -7.07 4.38 3.37
N GLY A 164 -6.61 5.26 2.45
CA GLY A 164 -5.49 6.16 2.65
C GLY A 164 -5.75 7.22 3.72
N ASP A 165 -6.95 7.81 3.73
CA ASP A 165 -7.38 8.74 4.77
C ASP A 165 -7.33 8.09 6.15
N VAL A 166 -7.96 6.92 6.31
CA VAL A 166 -7.95 6.19 7.58
C VAL A 166 -6.52 5.79 7.98
N PHE A 167 -5.68 5.41 7.00
CA PHE A 167 -4.29 5.05 7.24
C PHE A 167 -3.48 6.24 7.76
N ALA A 168 -3.57 7.39 7.10
CA ALA A 168 -2.86 8.60 7.52
C ALA A 168 -3.33 9.09 8.91
N ARG A 169 -4.63 9.03 9.20
CA ARG A 169 -5.16 9.32 10.54
C ARG A 169 -4.65 8.35 11.60
N THR A 170 -4.46 7.10 11.27
CA THR A 170 -4.07 6.05 12.22
C THR A 170 -2.57 6.05 12.51
N VAL A 171 -1.75 6.12 11.47
CA VAL A 171 -0.29 5.93 11.56
C VAL A 171 0.45 7.26 11.69
N LEU A 172 0.00 8.30 10.98
CA LEU A 172 0.63 9.63 11.07
C LEU A 172 -0.03 10.53 12.11
N GLY A 173 -1.16 10.11 12.70
CA GLY A 173 -1.87 10.89 13.71
C GLY A 173 -2.54 12.17 13.17
N LEU A 174 -2.73 12.27 11.86
CA LEU A 174 -3.39 13.42 11.22
C LEU A 174 -4.90 13.41 11.51
N THR A 175 -5.49 14.59 11.72
CA THR A 175 -6.93 14.70 11.97
C THR A 175 -7.75 14.78 10.69
N ALA A 176 -7.23 15.47 9.68
CA ALA A 176 -7.88 15.69 8.38
C ALA A 176 -6.81 15.69 7.27
N PRO A 177 -6.29 14.51 6.88
CA PRO A 177 -5.25 14.43 5.87
C PRO A 177 -5.75 14.88 4.50
N THR A 178 -4.94 15.61 3.77
CA THR A 178 -5.20 16.00 2.39
C THR A 178 -4.95 14.84 1.44
N ILE A 179 -5.83 14.66 0.43
CA ILE A 179 -5.80 13.51 -0.48
C ILE A 179 -5.65 13.99 -1.91
N GLY A 180 -4.68 13.45 -2.66
CA GLY A 180 -4.47 13.69 -4.08
C GLY A 180 -4.57 12.40 -4.90
N LEU A 181 -5.11 12.49 -6.11
CA LEU A 181 -5.01 11.44 -7.12
C LEU A 181 -3.78 11.72 -7.99
N LEU A 182 -2.88 10.75 -8.11
CA LEU A 182 -1.70 10.86 -8.97
C LEU A 182 -2.14 10.89 -10.45
N ASN A 183 -1.67 11.89 -11.17
CA ASN A 183 -2.07 12.15 -12.55
C ASN A 183 -0.88 12.68 -13.37
N VAL A 184 -1.06 12.84 -14.67
CA VAL A 184 -0.08 13.37 -15.63
C VAL A 184 -0.08 14.91 -15.72
N GLY A 185 -0.93 15.57 -14.97
CA GLY A 185 -1.08 17.02 -14.89
C GLY A 185 -2.13 17.38 -13.84
N SER A 186 -2.06 18.60 -13.32
CA SER A 186 -2.96 19.09 -12.27
C SER A 186 -4.28 19.66 -12.80
N GLU A 187 -4.39 19.86 -14.14
CA GLU A 187 -5.59 20.42 -14.77
C GLU A 187 -6.71 19.37 -14.86
N GLU A 188 -7.97 19.78 -14.71
CA GLU A 188 -9.14 18.89 -14.63
C GLU A 188 -9.36 18.00 -15.87
N LEU A 189 -8.85 18.42 -17.05
CA LEU A 189 -9.01 17.66 -18.30
C LEU A 189 -7.87 16.65 -18.54
N LYS A 190 -6.87 16.60 -17.67
CA LYS A 190 -5.73 15.68 -17.80
C LYS A 190 -6.03 14.31 -17.23
N GLY A 191 -5.27 13.33 -17.70
CA GLY A 191 -5.38 11.95 -17.28
C GLY A 191 -6.46 11.15 -18.01
N ASP A 192 -6.60 9.89 -17.62
CA ASP A 192 -7.61 9.01 -18.17
C ASP A 192 -9.00 9.21 -17.52
N ASP A 193 -10.00 8.58 -18.12
CA ASP A 193 -11.38 8.70 -17.66
C ASP A 193 -11.54 8.15 -16.24
N THR A 194 -10.84 7.07 -15.89
CA THR A 194 -10.90 6.44 -14.57
C THR A 194 -10.49 7.40 -13.46
N VAL A 195 -9.39 8.13 -13.66
CA VAL A 195 -8.86 9.09 -12.68
C VAL A 195 -9.81 10.30 -12.55
N ARG A 196 -10.35 10.79 -13.69
CA ARG A 196 -11.29 11.92 -13.70
C ARG A 196 -12.61 11.59 -13.01
N GLU A 197 -13.21 10.44 -13.33
CA GLU A 197 -14.46 9.99 -12.71
C GLU A 197 -14.27 9.73 -11.20
N ALA A 198 -13.15 9.15 -10.78
CA ALA A 198 -12.82 8.99 -9.37
C ALA A 198 -12.73 10.34 -8.65
N ALA A 199 -12.13 11.37 -9.28
CA ALA A 199 -12.05 12.72 -8.72
C ALA A 199 -13.42 13.35 -8.52
N GLU A 200 -14.37 13.18 -9.46
CA GLU A 200 -15.74 13.69 -9.33
C GLU A 200 -16.46 13.06 -8.13
N ILE A 201 -16.34 11.74 -7.95
CA ILE A 201 -16.93 11.04 -6.81
C ILE A 201 -16.31 11.50 -5.49
N LEU A 202 -15.00 11.66 -5.44
CA LEU A 202 -14.30 12.10 -4.23
C LEU A 202 -14.70 13.50 -3.82
N ARG A 203 -14.79 14.46 -4.76
CA ARG A 203 -15.24 15.84 -4.48
C ARG A 203 -16.65 15.89 -3.91
N ALA A 204 -17.54 15.01 -4.35
CA ALA A 204 -18.93 14.96 -3.94
C ALA A 204 -19.17 14.14 -2.66
N SER A 205 -18.15 13.45 -2.14
CA SER A 205 -18.24 12.59 -0.95
C SER A 205 -17.96 13.34 0.35
N HIS A 206 -18.15 12.68 1.50
CA HIS A 206 -17.83 13.25 2.81
C HIS A 206 -16.35 13.54 3.04
N ILE A 207 -15.43 12.93 2.28
CA ILE A 207 -14.01 13.28 2.27
C ILE A 207 -13.67 14.36 1.23
N GLY A 208 -14.67 14.93 0.55
CA GLY A 208 -14.49 15.99 -0.43
C GLY A 208 -13.72 17.22 0.09
N PRO A 209 -13.96 17.70 1.33
CA PRO A 209 -13.18 18.80 1.89
C PRO A 209 -11.67 18.54 2.01
N GLN A 210 -11.25 17.28 2.14
CA GLN A 210 -9.85 16.86 2.19
C GLN A 210 -9.29 16.54 0.80
N PHE A 211 -10.13 16.39 -0.21
CA PHE A 211 -9.69 16.06 -1.57
C PHE A 211 -9.09 17.28 -2.26
N HIS A 212 -7.77 17.26 -2.42
CA HIS A 212 -6.99 18.32 -3.07
C HIS A 212 -7.23 18.41 -4.58
N GLY A 213 -7.47 17.26 -5.23
CA GLY A 213 -7.54 17.13 -6.67
C GLY A 213 -6.42 16.26 -7.23
N PHE A 214 -5.90 16.63 -8.42
CA PHE A 214 -4.81 15.91 -9.05
C PHE A 214 -3.46 16.40 -8.53
N VAL A 215 -2.52 15.46 -8.41
CA VAL A 215 -1.10 15.70 -8.08
C VAL A 215 -0.21 14.99 -9.09
N GLU A 216 0.98 15.52 -9.30
CA GLU A 216 1.95 14.97 -10.24
C GLU A 216 3.09 14.24 -9.51
N GLY A 217 3.95 13.53 -10.26
CA GLY A 217 5.04 12.77 -9.66
C GLY A 217 6.01 13.59 -8.81
N HIS A 218 6.21 14.87 -9.10
CA HIS A 218 7.07 15.75 -8.32
C HIS A 218 6.43 16.17 -6.98
N ASP A 219 5.10 16.16 -6.88
CA ASP A 219 4.35 16.46 -5.67
C ASP A 219 4.57 15.41 -4.57
N ILE A 220 4.94 14.18 -4.94
CA ILE A 220 5.30 13.12 -3.99
C ILE A 220 6.45 13.59 -3.10
N ALA A 221 7.53 14.07 -3.72
CA ALA A 221 8.70 14.56 -3.00
C ALA A 221 8.46 15.92 -2.32
N ALA A 222 7.61 16.76 -2.91
CA ALA A 222 7.21 18.05 -2.32
C ALA A 222 6.31 17.89 -1.09
N GLY A 223 5.52 16.80 -1.02
CA GLY A 223 4.52 16.60 0.02
C GLY A 223 3.32 17.52 -0.14
N THR A 224 2.87 17.76 -1.37
CA THR A 224 1.73 18.64 -1.67
C THR A 224 0.46 18.16 -0.98
N THR A 225 0.30 16.84 -0.86
CA THR A 225 -0.78 16.20 -0.10
C THR A 225 -0.23 15.15 0.85
N ASP A 226 -1.00 14.83 1.89
CA ASP A 226 -0.62 13.84 2.92
C ASP A 226 -0.84 12.40 2.42
N VAL A 227 -1.79 12.20 1.51
CA VAL A 227 -2.14 10.92 0.90
C VAL A 227 -2.14 11.05 -0.61
N ILE A 228 -1.44 10.16 -1.29
CA ILE A 228 -1.38 10.07 -2.75
C ILE A 228 -1.93 8.71 -3.18
N VAL A 229 -2.97 8.73 -4.00
CA VAL A 229 -3.67 7.54 -4.50
C VAL A 229 -3.35 7.33 -5.97
N THR A 230 -3.07 6.09 -6.33
CA THR A 230 -2.77 5.68 -7.71
C THR A 230 -3.07 4.18 -7.90
N ASP A 231 -2.97 3.69 -9.14
CA ASP A 231 -2.92 2.25 -9.41
C ASP A 231 -1.57 1.65 -8.97
N GLY A 232 -1.54 0.33 -8.79
CA GLY A 232 -0.34 -0.33 -8.26
C GLY A 232 0.84 -0.39 -9.23
N PHE A 233 0.62 -0.29 -10.55
CA PHE A 233 1.72 -0.21 -11.50
C PHE A 233 2.44 1.13 -11.37
N THR A 234 1.69 2.21 -11.46
CA THR A 234 2.22 3.58 -11.33
C THR A 234 2.86 3.81 -9.98
N GLY A 235 2.18 3.40 -8.89
CA GLY A 235 2.71 3.55 -7.53
C GLY A 235 3.99 2.76 -7.28
N ASN A 236 4.08 1.52 -7.78
CA ASN A 236 5.31 0.72 -7.65
C ASN A 236 6.46 1.31 -8.48
N VAL A 237 6.20 1.82 -9.68
CA VAL A 237 7.21 2.51 -10.50
C VAL A 237 7.70 3.77 -9.78
N ALA A 238 6.79 4.60 -9.26
CA ALA A 238 7.14 5.82 -8.52
C ALA A 238 7.99 5.49 -7.29
N LEU A 239 7.59 4.51 -6.49
CA LEU A 239 8.35 4.05 -5.32
C LEU A 239 9.76 3.59 -5.70
N LYS A 240 9.90 2.69 -6.67
CA LYS A 240 11.20 2.15 -7.09
C LYS A 240 12.10 3.18 -7.74
N THR A 241 11.52 4.14 -8.45
CA THR A 241 12.27 5.29 -9.00
C THR A 241 12.79 6.18 -7.88
N GLY A 242 11.96 6.49 -6.88
CA GLY A 242 12.36 7.26 -5.70
C GLY A 242 13.46 6.57 -4.90
N GLU A 243 13.31 5.28 -4.60
CA GLU A 243 14.35 4.46 -3.93
C GLU A 243 15.69 4.49 -4.71
N GLY A 244 15.61 4.32 -6.04
CA GLY A 244 16.79 4.36 -6.92
C GLY A 244 17.47 5.73 -6.95
N ALA A 245 16.70 6.80 -7.03
CA ALA A 245 17.20 8.17 -7.02
C ALA A 245 17.91 8.52 -5.69
N LEU A 246 17.32 8.15 -4.55
CA LEU A 246 17.93 8.36 -3.24
C LEU A 246 19.24 7.58 -3.09
N LYS A 247 19.30 6.34 -3.57
CA LYS A 247 20.53 5.52 -3.59
C LYS A 247 21.62 6.18 -4.44
N LEU A 248 21.27 6.65 -5.64
CA LEU A 248 22.19 7.33 -6.57
C LEU A 248 22.77 8.61 -5.94
N ILE A 249 21.93 9.44 -5.31
CA ILE A 249 22.35 10.65 -4.60
C ILE A 249 23.32 10.29 -3.48
N GLY A 250 23.01 9.24 -2.70
CA GLY A 250 23.90 8.75 -1.63
C GLY A 250 25.27 8.33 -2.15
N GLU A 251 25.33 7.64 -3.29
CA GLU A 251 26.58 7.24 -3.95
C GLU A 251 27.39 8.45 -4.43
N PHE A 252 26.74 9.43 -5.05
CA PHE A 252 27.43 10.65 -5.48
C PHE A 252 27.97 11.45 -4.30
N LEU A 253 27.20 11.64 -3.23
CA LEU A 253 27.69 12.30 -2.03
C LEU A 253 28.92 11.58 -1.44
N LYS A 254 28.88 10.24 -1.39
CA LYS A 254 30.01 9.43 -0.97
C LYS A 254 31.24 9.67 -1.84
N GLN A 255 31.09 9.67 -3.17
CA GLN A 255 32.19 9.95 -4.10
C GLN A 255 32.78 11.34 -3.89
N VAL A 256 31.94 12.39 -3.78
CA VAL A 256 32.38 13.77 -3.52
C VAL A 256 33.21 13.85 -2.25
N PHE A 257 32.72 13.32 -1.12
CA PHE A 257 33.40 13.40 0.15
C PHE A 257 34.61 12.47 0.31
N THR A 258 34.79 11.50 -0.61
CA THR A 258 35.99 10.65 -0.62
C THR A 258 37.03 11.06 -1.64
N SER A 259 36.77 12.05 -2.51
CA SER A 259 37.57 12.43 -3.66
C SER A 259 38.95 13.03 -3.32
N SER A 260 39.09 13.71 -2.18
CA SER A 260 40.35 14.34 -1.76
C SER A 260 40.46 14.44 -0.25
N ILE A 261 41.67 14.80 0.26
CA ILE A 261 41.87 15.02 1.67
C ILE A 261 41.05 16.23 2.19
N PHE A 262 40.90 17.26 1.37
CA PHE A 262 40.08 18.43 1.71
C PHE A 262 38.60 18.08 1.80
N ALA A 263 38.10 17.24 0.87
CA ALA A 263 36.73 16.73 0.90
C ALA A 263 36.46 15.90 2.16
N LYS A 264 37.42 15.08 2.62
CA LYS A 264 37.32 14.32 3.86
C LYS A 264 37.26 15.23 5.10
N ILE A 265 38.05 16.31 5.12
CA ILE A 265 37.99 17.32 6.19
C ILE A 265 36.64 18.04 6.16
N ALA A 266 36.16 18.47 4.98
CA ALA A 266 34.85 19.08 4.83
C ALA A 266 33.72 18.14 5.31
N TYR A 267 33.81 16.83 5.02
CA TYR A 267 32.87 15.83 5.52
C TYR A 267 32.78 15.85 7.06
N LEU A 268 33.94 15.92 7.76
CA LEU A 268 33.94 15.96 9.21
C LEU A 268 33.21 17.18 9.78
N LEU A 269 33.33 18.33 9.10
CA LEU A 269 32.68 19.57 9.50
C LEU A 269 31.15 19.54 9.28
N VAL A 270 30.68 18.94 8.18
CA VAL A 270 29.25 18.87 7.83
C VAL A 270 28.57 17.60 8.35
N ARG A 271 29.33 16.67 8.91
CA ARG A 271 28.85 15.36 9.39
C ARG A 271 27.61 15.43 10.27
N PRO A 272 27.47 16.33 11.26
CA PRO A 272 26.28 16.40 12.09
C PRO A 272 25.00 16.73 11.32
N GLY A 273 25.12 17.50 10.21
CA GLY A 273 24.02 17.78 9.30
C GLY A 273 23.67 16.56 8.42
N LEU A 274 24.71 15.88 7.91
CA LEU A 274 24.53 14.67 7.11
C LEU A 274 23.96 13.49 7.91
N ASP A 275 24.34 13.37 9.18
CA ASP A 275 23.79 12.31 10.04
C ASP A 275 22.29 12.54 10.30
N ARG A 276 21.83 13.79 10.49
CA ARG A 276 20.40 14.13 10.54
C ARG A 276 19.67 13.84 9.23
N LEU A 277 20.28 14.17 8.09
CA LEU A 277 19.71 13.87 6.79
C LEU A 277 19.59 12.35 6.57
N ARG A 278 20.61 11.57 6.95
CA ARG A 278 20.58 10.11 6.90
C ARG A 278 19.49 9.52 7.78
N GLU A 279 19.33 10.04 8.99
CA GLU A 279 18.28 9.59 9.90
C GLU A 279 16.89 9.88 9.33
N TRP A 280 16.69 11.04 8.70
CA TRP A 280 15.43 11.41 8.08
C TRP A 280 15.12 10.58 6.80
N LEU A 281 16.12 10.29 5.99
CA LEU A 281 16.00 9.47 4.78
C LEU A 281 16.22 7.97 5.03
N ASP A 282 16.34 7.53 6.29
CA ASP A 282 16.60 6.13 6.62
C ASP A 282 15.41 5.24 6.19
N PRO A 283 15.60 4.34 5.19
CA PRO A 283 14.51 3.51 4.68
C PRO A 283 13.96 2.55 5.74
N ARG A 284 14.69 2.32 6.84
CA ARG A 284 14.21 1.47 7.95
C ARG A 284 13.03 2.09 8.69
N ARG A 285 12.96 3.45 8.76
CA ARG A 285 11.85 4.18 9.39
C ARG A 285 10.53 4.03 8.63
N TYR A 286 10.62 3.83 7.30
CA TYR A 286 9.50 3.70 6.39
C TYR A 286 9.19 2.24 6.05
N ASN A 287 9.83 1.30 6.77
CA ASN A 287 9.60 -0.12 6.57
C ASN A 287 8.28 -0.57 7.22
N GLY A 288 7.51 -1.37 6.49
CA GLY A 288 6.21 -1.85 6.94
C GLY A 288 5.08 -1.38 6.03
N ALA A 289 5.11 -1.76 4.75
CA ALA A 289 3.98 -1.56 3.86
C ALA A 289 2.77 -2.38 4.33
N VAL A 290 1.60 -1.76 4.39
CA VAL A 290 0.38 -2.39 4.90
C VAL A 290 -0.51 -2.82 3.76
N MET A 291 -1.00 -4.06 3.81
CA MET A 291 -2.05 -4.53 2.91
C MET A 291 -3.41 -4.08 3.45
N VAL A 292 -3.80 -2.86 3.09
CA VAL A 292 -5.05 -2.23 3.53
C VAL A 292 -6.26 -2.82 2.82
N GLY A 293 -7.41 -2.83 3.47
CA GLY A 293 -8.65 -3.37 2.90
C GLY A 293 -8.85 -4.88 3.09
N LEU A 294 -7.94 -5.56 3.79
CA LEU A 294 -8.12 -6.96 4.21
C LEU A 294 -8.92 -7.03 5.54
N ASN A 295 -9.62 -8.15 5.76
CA ASN A 295 -10.34 -8.40 7.00
C ASN A 295 -9.41 -8.84 8.16
N GLY A 296 -8.18 -8.31 8.18
CA GLY A 296 -7.14 -8.53 9.18
C GLY A 296 -5.94 -7.64 8.87
N VAL A 297 -5.16 -7.28 9.87
CA VAL A 297 -3.96 -6.45 9.70
C VAL A 297 -2.83 -7.31 9.14
N VAL A 298 -2.30 -6.93 7.98
CA VAL A 298 -1.18 -7.61 7.31
C VAL A 298 -0.12 -6.58 6.95
N VAL A 299 1.06 -6.72 7.54
CA VAL A 299 2.19 -5.82 7.31
C VAL A 299 3.32 -6.57 6.61
N LYS A 300 3.75 -6.01 5.49
CA LYS A 300 4.88 -6.49 4.69
C LYS A 300 6.13 -5.69 5.04
N SER A 301 7.09 -6.33 5.65
CA SER A 301 8.44 -5.79 5.83
C SER A 301 9.31 -6.02 4.59
N HIS A 302 10.26 -5.15 4.32
CA HIS A 302 11.20 -5.34 3.22
C HIS A 302 12.08 -6.58 3.45
N GLY A 303 12.30 -7.40 2.41
CA GLY A 303 13.02 -8.67 2.53
C GLY A 303 14.48 -8.53 2.99
N GLY A 304 15.18 -7.52 2.48
CA GLY A 304 16.60 -7.24 2.83
C GLY A 304 16.78 -6.32 4.03
N THR A 305 15.75 -6.09 4.86
CA THR A 305 15.85 -5.21 6.04
C THR A 305 16.73 -5.81 7.14
N ASP A 306 17.12 -4.97 8.09
CA ASP A 306 17.76 -5.37 9.35
C ASP A 306 16.75 -5.45 10.52
N ALA A 307 17.25 -5.77 11.70
CA ALA A 307 16.43 -5.88 12.91
C ALA A 307 15.66 -4.60 13.26
N MET A 308 16.27 -3.43 13.05
CA MET A 308 15.64 -2.14 13.33
C MET A 308 14.46 -1.91 12.38
N GLY A 309 14.67 -2.11 11.07
CA GLY A 309 13.60 -1.97 10.10
C GLY A 309 12.48 -3.00 10.32
N PHE A 310 12.80 -4.23 10.71
CA PHE A 310 11.76 -5.20 11.06
C PHE A 310 10.96 -4.76 12.29
N ALA A 311 11.62 -4.22 13.32
CA ALA A 311 10.94 -3.65 14.48
C ALA A 311 9.98 -2.53 14.10
N HIS A 312 10.33 -1.65 13.16
CA HIS A 312 9.41 -0.62 12.65
C HIS A 312 8.18 -1.23 11.95
N ALA A 313 8.34 -2.29 11.17
CA ALA A 313 7.19 -2.99 10.59
C ALA A 313 6.26 -3.59 11.67
N VAL A 314 6.83 -4.09 12.77
CA VAL A 314 6.06 -4.54 13.93
C VAL A 314 5.34 -3.37 14.61
N ASP A 315 6.01 -2.22 14.79
CA ASP A 315 5.41 -1.01 15.38
C ASP A 315 4.18 -0.56 14.55
N VAL A 316 4.29 -0.55 13.19
CA VAL A 316 3.15 -0.26 12.30
C VAL A 316 2.00 -1.24 12.53
N ALA A 317 2.27 -2.54 12.63
CA ALA A 317 1.23 -3.53 12.89
C ALA A 317 0.55 -3.32 14.26
N MET A 318 1.35 -2.95 15.27
CA MET A 318 0.87 -2.62 16.61
C MET A 318 -0.09 -1.42 16.58
N ASP A 319 0.29 -0.34 15.89
CA ASP A 319 -0.53 0.88 15.76
C ASP A 319 -1.85 0.58 15.08
N MET A 320 -1.83 -0.22 14.01
CA MET A 320 -3.05 -0.60 13.29
C MET A 320 -4.03 -1.40 14.14
N VAL A 321 -3.53 -2.37 14.93
CA VAL A 321 -4.35 -3.16 15.82
C VAL A 321 -4.87 -2.32 16.98
N THR A 322 -4.01 -1.52 17.62
CA THR A 322 -4.37 -0.69 18.77
C THR A 322 -5.45 0.34 18.42
N HIS A 323 -5.35 0.95 17.25
CA HIS A 323 -6.30 1.97 16.80
C HIS A 323 -7.50 1.43 16.03
N ARG A 324 -7.71 0.10 16.00
CA ARG A 324 -8.87 -0.55 15.36
C ARG A 324 -9.05 -0.13 13.90
N PHE A 325 -7.97 -0.13 13.15
CA PHE A 325 -7.88 0.37 11.78
C PHE A 325 -8.99 -0.16 10.88
N ASN A 326 -9.21 -1.48 10.85
CA ASN A 326 -10.21 -2.10 10.00
C ASN A 326 -11.65 -1.68 10.33
N ASP A 327 -11.94 -1.39 11.60
CA ASP A 327 -13.28 -0.91 11.99
C ASP A 327 -13.54 0.49 11.47
N ARG A 328 -12.52 1.38 11.52
CA ARG A 328 -12.60 2.74 10.97
C ARG A 328 -12.82 2.73 9.46
N ILE A 329 -12.12 1.85 8.73
CA ILE A 329 -12.38 1.70 7.28
C ILE A 329 -13.83 1.29 7.03
N ARG A 330 -14.38 0.32 7.78
CA ARG A 330 -15.78 -0.10 7.60
C ARG A 330 -16.74 1.07 7.83
N GLU A 331 -16.52 1.86 8.87
CA GLU A 331 -17.36 3.02 9.20
C GLU A 331 -17.36 4.07 8.07
N ASP A 332 -16.18 4.40 7.53
CA ASP A 332 -16.05 5.42 6.49
C ASP A 332 -16.55 4.93 5.12
N LEU A 333 -16.39 3.64 4.79
CA LEU A 333 -16.98 3.07 3.57
C LEU A 333 -18.51 3.08 3.57
N VAL A 334 -19.15 2.87 4.72
CA VAL A 334 -20.61 2.98 4.83
C VAL A 334 -21.06 4.40 4.51
N ARG A 335 -20.31 5.43 4.95
CA ARG A 335 -20.61 6.84 4.64
C ARG A 335 -20.54 7.13 3.15
N ILE A 336 -19.47 6.68 2.47
CA ILE A 336 -19.35 6.86 1.00
C ILE A 336 -20.46 6.16 0.22
N ALA A 337 -20.88 4.97 0.64
CA ALA A 337 -21.98 4.26 -0.01
C ALA A 337 -23.32 5.00 0.12
N VAL A 338 -23.51 5.72 1.21
CA VAL A 338 -24.69 6.59 1.41
C VAL A 338 -24.59 7.82 0.51
N ASP A 339 -23.45 8.49 0.46
CA ASP A 339 -23.20 9.66 -0.39
C ASP A 339 -23.44 9.36 -1.87
N LYS A 340 -22.93 8.21 -2.36
CA LYS A 340 -23.12 7.78 -3.75
C LYS A 340 -24.60 7.57 -4.10
N ARG A 341 -25.39 6.95 -3.24
CA ARG A 341 -26.84 6.78 -3.46
C ARG A 341 -27.57 8.13 -3.53
N GLY A 342 -27.20 9.06 -2.64
CA GLY A 342 -27.76 10.41 -2.64
C GLY A 342 -27.47 11.18 -3.94
N LEU A 343 -26.29 10.98 -4.54
CA LEU A 343 -25.92 11.56 -5.83
C LEU A 343 -26.70 10.93 -7.00
N GLU A 344 -26.83 9.60 -7.03
CA GLU A 344 -27.61 8.88 -8.04
C GLU A 344 -29.09 9.28 -8.01
N GLU A 345 -29.69 9.46 -6.82
CA GLU A 345 -31.07 9.95 -6.65
C GLU A 345 -31.26 11.39 -7.15
N LYS A 346 -30.29 12.30 -6.87
CA LYS A 346 -30.34 13.68 -7.37
C LYS A 346 -30.23 13.73 -8.88
N ASN A 347 -29.29 12.97 -9.47
CA ASN A 347 -29.09 12.90 -10.92
C ASN A 347 -30.27 12.22 -11.62
N GLY A 348 -30.90 11.20 -10.99
CA GLY A 348 -32.10 10.56 -11.48
C GLY A 348 -33.36 11.47 -11.45
N ARG A 349 -33.46 12.37 -10.48
CA ARG A 349 -34.52 13.39 -10.45
C ARG A 349 -34.30 14.48 -11.49
N GLY A 350 -33.09 14.98 -11.67
CA GLY A 350 -32.76 15.96 -12.70
C GLY A 350 -33.04 15.47 -14.14
N ARG A 351 -32.85 14.17 -14.41
CA ARG A 351 -33.17 13.55 -15.71
C ARG A 351 -34.68 13.39 -15.94
N LYS A 352 -35.52 13.30 -14.90
CA LYS A 352 -36.98 13.23 -15.04
C LYS A 352 -37.63 14.59 -15.25
N GLU A 353 -36.99 15.66 -14.77
CA GLU A 353 -37.53 17.03 -14.95
C GLU A 353 -37.16 17.67 -16.30
N THR A 354 -36.11 17.21 -16.98
CA THR A 354 -35.71 17.69 -18.33
C THR A 354 -36.32 16.90 -19.48
N GLY A 355 -37.09 15.83 -19.20
CA GLY A 355 -37.68 14.93 -20.19
C GLY A 355 -39.06 15.32 -20.75
N SER A 356 -39.58 16.54 -20.45
CA SER A 356 -40.90 16.96 -20.91
C SER A 356 -40.84 18.37 -21.50
N ALA A 357 -40.20 18.55 -22.65
CA ALA A 357 -40.49 19.59 -23.65
C ALA A 357 -39.44 19.48 -24.76
N TYR A 358 -39.77 18.77 -25.80
CA TYR A 358 -39.48 19.04 -27.20
C TYR A 358 -39.76 17.77 -27.99
N GLY A 359 -41.01 17.67 -28.50
CA GLY A 359 -41.39 16.76 -29.56
C GLY A 359 -40.75 17.23 -30.85
N SER A 360 -39.78 16.51 -31.36
CA SER A 360 -39.26 16.70 -32.71
C SER A 360 -40.21 15.99 -33.70
N PRO A 361 -40.54 16.61 -34.84
CA PRO A 361 -41.36 15.96 -35.87
C PRO A 361 -40.57 14.82 -36.57
N PRO A 362 -41.23 13.82 -37.16
CA PRO A 362 -40.61 12.69 -37.79
C PRO A 362 -39.82 13.12 -39.05
N ILE A 363 -38.57 12.70 -39.14
CA ILE A 363 -37.72 12.88 -40.32
C ILE A 363 -38.09 11.78 -41.32
N GLU A 364 -38.69 12.16 -42.48
CA GLU A 364 -38.88 11.29 -43.63
C GLU A 364 -37.53 10.88 -44.23
N ALA A 365 -37.37 9.58 -44.45
CA ALA A 365 -36.18 9.01 -45.11
C ALA A 365 -36.19 9.31 -46.62
N PRO A 366 -35.07 9.69 -47.26
CA PRO A 366 -35.00 9.86 -48.69
C PRO A 366 -35.01 8.50 -49.47
N PRO A 367 -35.53 8.47 -50.72
CA PRO A 367 -35.73 7.23 -51.48
C PRO A 367 -34.42 6.65 -51.96
N VAL A 368 -34.34 5.32 -51.90
CA VAL A 368 -33.26 4.49 -52.39
C VAL A 368 -33.27 4.42 -53.90
N GLY A 369 -32.29 4.94 -54.63
CA GLY A 369 -32.03 4.80 -56.05
C GLY A 369 -31.21 3.50 -56.36
N PRO A 370 -31.30 2.97 -57.58
CA PRO A 370 -30.81 1.64 -57.90
C PRO A 370 -29.30 1.53 -58.11
N ARG A 371 -28.73 0.40 -57.63
CA ARG A 371 -27.35 0.00 -57.88
C ARG A 371 -27.11 -0.36 -59.34
N SER A 372 -26.11 0.25 -60.02
CA SER A 372 -25.52 -0.30 -61.22
C SER A 372 -24.14 -0.86 -60.91
N GLY A 373 -23.94 -2.12 -61.25
CA GLY A 373 -22.68 -2.81 -61.14
C GLY A 373 -21.83 -2.62 -62.41
N SER A 374 -20.54 -2.83 -62.26
CA SER A 374 -19.64 -3.55 -63.19
C SER A 374 -18.22 -3.51 -62.62
N ASN A 375 -17.73 -4.68 -62.36
CA ASN A 375 -16.49 -5.33 -62.84
C ASN A 375 -15.37 -4.42 -63.28
N ASP A 376 -14.21 -4.58 -62.70
CA ASP A 376 -13.03 -5.22 -63.30
C ASP A 376 -11.78 -5.01 -62.43
N ASP A 377 -11.18 -6.12 -62.09
CA ASP A 377 -9.79 -6.31 -61.72
C ASP A 377 -8.94 -6.33 -63.03
N PRO A 378 -7.59 -6.33 -63.09
CA PRO A 378 -6.55 -6.49 -62.07
C PRO A 378 -5.20 -5.75 -62.34
N GLN A 379 -4.26 -6.09 -61.47
CA GLN A 379 -2.80 -6.22 -61.71
C GLN A 379 -1.83 -5.13 -61.23
N LEU A 380 -1.04 -5.60 -60.27
CA LEU A 380 0.44 -5.79 -60.30
C LEU A 380 1.38 -4.57 -60.06
N ALA A 381 2.17 -4.81 -59.06
CA ALA A 381 3.67 -4.80 -59.03
C ALA A 381 4.40 -3.60 -58.39
N THR A 382 5.09 -3.97 -57.33
CA THR A 382 6.48 -3.64 -56.99
C THR A 382 6.97 -2.17 -56.99
N ALA A 383 7.36 -1.67 -55.81
CA ALA A 383 8.72 -1.32 -55.44
C ALA A 383 8.80 -1.14 -53.92
#